data_38dbc0a5049ab4e7a87cf03d1f938bff
#
_entry.id   38dbc0a5049ab4e7a87cf03d1f938bff
#
_cell.length_a   1.000
_cell.length_b   1.000
_cell.length_c   1.000
_cell.angle_alpha   90.00
_cell.angle_beta   90.00
_cell.angle_gamma   90.00
#
_symmetry.space_group_name_H-M   'P 1'
#
loop_
_entity.id
_entity.type
_entity.pdbx_description
1 polymer ?
#
loop_
_entity_poly.entity_id
_entity_poly.type
_entity_poly.pdbx_seq_one_letter_code
_entity_poly.pdbx_strand_id
1 'polypeptide(L)'
;MTEELFVKDVMSRPVTIAKAAVITEALDKMLNEGIDPLIVLNNNSVVGTVSRWSVAEKLGTKRNSSISPNSIHVANTVEEDFTTVYPDQDVEILIPLLQTYKIVVVYDEDHRLIGKVTAEDLLKVYRPHGTLEEVMEEACTIDTEERVVHLRRRMIDDNIIRFIVTDQDRVVGIVTETDVAVAMRNFREVVDD
;
A
#
# COMPACT_ATOMS: atom_id res chain seq x y z
N MET A 1 9.28 8.42 -33.65
CA MET A 1 8.91 6.99 -33.50
C MET A 1 8.89 6.74 -32.01
N THR A 2 7.72 6.63 -31.41
CA THR A 2 7.58 6.16 -30.03
C THR A 2 7.97 4.68 -30.04
N GLU A 3 9.00 4.30 -29.29
CA GLU A 3 9.33 2.89 -29.09
C GLU A 3 8.10 2.22 -28.47
N GLU A 4 7.72 1.08 -29.03
CA GLU A 4 6.64 0.27 -28.50
C GLU A 4 7.15 -0.37 -27.19
N LEU A 5 6.52 -0.01 -26.05
CA LEU A 5 6.91 -0.47 -24.74
C LEU A 5 5.97 -1.58 -24.26
N PHE A 6 6.54 -2.60 -23.68
CA PHE A 6 5.83 -3.73 -23.12
C PHE A 6 5.93 -3.75 -21.58
N VAL A 7 5.06 -4.52 -20.93
CA VAL A 7 5.07 -4.70 -19.48
C VAL A 7 6.45 -5.11 -18.95
N LYS A 8 7.17 -6.00 -19.67
CA LYS A 8 8.53 -6.43 -19.29
C LYS A 8 9.55 -5.31 -19.22
N ASP A 9 9.35 -4.22 -19.96
CA ASP A 9 10.29 -3.09 -20.03
C ASP A 9 10.15 -2.15 -18.82
N VAL A 10 9.00 -2.24 -18.13
CA VAL A 10 8.67 -1.38 -16.97
C VAL A 10 8.54 -2.17 -15.67
N MET A 11 8.33 -3.49 -15.73
CA MET A 11 8.16 -4.29 -14.52
C MET A 11 9.41 -4.30 -13.65
N SER A 12 9.21 -4.40 -12.36
CA SER A 12 10.26 -4.54 -11.35
C SER A 12 10.14 -5.85 -10.59
N ARG A 13 11.17 -6.19 -9.82
CA ARG A 13 11.22 -7.43 -9.04
C ARG A 13 10.07 -7.46 -8.04
N PRO A 14 9.32 -8.58 -7.94
CA PRO A 14 8.25 -8.70 -6.97
C PRO A 14 8.81 -8.81 -5.55
N VAL A 15 8.20 -8.10 -4.61
CA VAL A 15 8.49 -8.24 -3.19
C VAL A 15 7.34 -8.98 -2.53
N THR A 16 7.65 -10.11 -1.95
CA THR A 16 6.65 -11.06 -1.47
C THR A 16 6.74 -11.29 0.03
N ILE A 17 5.64 -11.75 0.62
CA ILE A 17 5.59 -12.22 2.00
C ILE A 17 4.73 -13.50 2.09
N ALA A 18 5.06 -14.37 3.02
CA ALA A 18 4.26 -15.57 3.24
C ALA A 18 2.92 -15.24 3.94
N LYS A 19 1.84 -15.88 3.53
CA LYS A 19 0.53 -15.76 4.17
C LYS A 19 0.57 -16.09 5.68
N ALA A 20 1.49 -16.96 6.09
CA ALA A 20 1.69 -17.37 7.47
C ALA A 20 2.55 -16.41 8.30
N ALA A 21 3.22 -15.43 7.68
CA ALA A 21 4.01 -14.42 8.38
C ALA A 21 3.13 -13.55 9.29
N VAL A 22 3.73 -12.89 10.26
CA VAL A 22 3.01 -11.94 11.12
C VAL A 22 2.93 -10.55 10.49
N ILE A 23 1.90 -9.78 10.83
CA ILE A 23 1.68 -8.46 10.21
C ILE A 23 2.78 -7.45 10.54
N THR A 24 3.46 -7.60 11.68
CA THR A 24 4.61 -6.77 12.04
C THR A 24 5.79 -7.00 11.11
N GLU A 25 6.06 -8.25 10.71
CA GLU A 25 7.07 -8.57 9.70
C GLU A 25 6.73 -7.95 8.34
N ALA A 26 5.43 -8.01 7.94
CA ALA A 26 4.98 -7.37 6.71
C ALA A 26 5.21 -5.85 6.74
N LEU A 27 4.85 -5.20 7.86
CA LEU A 27 5.04 -3.76 8.04
C LEU A 27 6.53 -3.38 8.02
N ASP A 28 7.37 -4.11 8.76
CA ASP A 28 8.81 -3.86 8.77
C ASP A 28 9.42 -4.02 7.38
N LYS A 29 8.99 -5.04 6.63
CA LYS A 29 9.45 -5.24 5.26
C LYS A 29 9.04 -4.10 4.33
N MET A 30 7.77 -3.65 4.40
CA MET A 30 7.29 -2.51 3.62
C MET A 30 8.07 -1.22 3.94
N LEU A 31 8.39 -0.98 5.22
CA LEU A 31 9.14 0.19 5.66
C LEU A 31 10.61 0.15 5.22
N ASN A 32 11.27 -1.00 5.41
CA ASN A 32 12.69 -1.16 5.11
C ASN A 32 12.98 -1.13 3.60
N GLU A 33 12.08 -1.69 2.79
CA GLU A 33 12.24 -1.75 1.33
C GLU A 33 11.56 -0.57 0.60
N GLY A 34 10.80 0.28 1.33
CA GLY A 34 10.08 1.40 0.74
C GLY A 34 8.95 0.98 -0.21
N ILE A 35 8.38 -0.21 -0.03
CA ILE A 35 7.41 -0.82 -0.95
C ILE A 35 6.07 -1.02 -0.26
N ASP A 36 4.99 -0.67 -0.94
CA ASP A 36 3.61 -0.89 -0.52
C ASP A 36 2.70 -0.99 -1.75
N PRO A 37 1.92 -2.06 -1.90
CA PRO A 37 1.78 -3.25 -1.05
C PRO A 37 2.83 -4.35 -1.33
N LEU A 38 2.87 -5.36 -0.46
CA LEU A 38 3.58 -6.63 -0.71
C LEU A 38 2.64 -7.65 -1.36
N ILE A 39 3.20 -8.53 -2.19
CA ILE A 39 2.50 -9.67 -2.77
C ILE A 39 2.51 -10.82 -1.76
N VAL A 40 1.33 -11.36 -1.45
CA VAL A 40 1.18 -12.45 -0.47
C VAL A 40 1.20 -13.81 -1.18
N LEU A 41 2.09 -14.67 -0.71
CA LEU A 41 2.22 -16.04 -1.22
C LEU A 41 1.69 -17.08 -0.23
N ASN A 42 1.01 -18.09 -0.76
CA ASN A 42 0.70 -19.34 -0.11
C ASN A 42 1.22 -20.49 -0.96
N ASN A 43 2.21 -21.26 -0.49
CA ASN A 43 2.84 -22.34 -1.25
C ASN A 43 3.26 -21.94 -2.68
N ASN A 44 3.94 -20.81 -2.81
CA ASN A 44 4.39 -20.22 -4.09
C ASN A 44 3.28 -19.67 -5.01
N SER A 45 2.02 -19.77 -4.65
CA SER A 45 0.91 -19.15 -5.38
C SER A 45 0.59 -17.78 -4.79
N VAL A 46 0.36 -16.78 -5.62
CA VAL A 46 -0.14 -15.48 -5.18
C VAL A 46 -1.58 -15.65 -4.72
N VAL A 47 -1.88 -15.17 -3.52
CA VAL A 47 -3.22 -15.23 -2.93
C VAL A 47 -3.80 -13.84 -2.65
N GLY A 48 -3.08 -12.80 -2.99
CA GLY A 48 -3.50 -11.41 -2.84
C GLY A 48 -2.34 -10.50 -2.50
N THR A 49 -2.67 -9.36 -1.92
CA THR A 49 -1.72 -8.34 -1.47
C THR A 49 -1.95 -8.01 0.01
N VAL A 50 -0.97 -7.37 0.63
CA VAL A 50 -1.10 -6.76 1.96
C VAL A 50 -0.48 -5.38 1.93
N SER A 51 -1.24 -4.38 2.34
CA SER A 51 -0.82 -2.98 2.37
C SER A 51 -0.61 -2.48 3.81
N ARG A 52 0.10 -1.35 3.95
CA ARG A 52 0.17 -0.65 5.24
C ARG A 52 -1.21 -0.26 5.74
N TRP A 53 -2.10 0.08 4.81
CA TRP A 53 -3.50 0.38 5.12
C TRP A 53 -4.23 -0.82 5.74
N SER A 54 -4.21 -2.01 5.09
CA SER A 54 -4.86 -3.20 5.60
C SER A 54 -4.30 -3.65 6.95
N VAL A 55 -2.99 -3.45 7.18
CA VAL A 55 -2.36 -3.65 8.49
C VAL A 55 -2.90 -2.67 9.54
N ALA A 56 -2.95 -1.36 9.22
CA ALA A 56 -3.48 -0.34 10.13
C ALA A 56 -4.95 -0.56 10.47
N GLU A 57 -5.75 -0.91 9.47
CA GLU A 57 -7.16 -1.25 9.67
C GLU A 57 -7.31 -2.43 10.64
N LYS A 58 -6.55 -3.51 10.41
CA LYS A 58 -6.60 -4.71 11.24
C LYS A 58 -6.17 -4.45 12.67
N LEU A 59 -5.09 -3.71 12.86
CA LEU A 59 -4.60 -3.34 14.20
C LEU A 59 -5.62 -2.50 14.96
N GLY A 60 -6.38 -1.67 14.29
CA GLY A 60 -7.36 -0.77 14.89
C GLY A 60 -8.72 -1.39 15.22
N THR A 61 -8.96 -2.65 14.91
CA THR A 61 -10.25 -3.26 15.24
C THR A 61 -10.37 -3.56 16.75
N LYS A 62 -11.57 -3.35 17.32
CA LYS A 62 -11.82 -3.65 18.76
C LYS A 62 -11.51 -5.10 19.12
N ARG A 63 -11.76 -6.04 18.20
CA ARG A 63 -11.49 -7.47 18.41
C ARG A 63 -10.00 -7.75 18.63
N ASN A 64 -9.13 -6.98 18.00
CA ASN A 64 -7.68 -7.17 18.05
C ASN A 64 -7.01 -6.24 19.07
N SER A 65 -7.76 -5.39 19.78
CA SER A 65 -7.18 -4.44 20.74
C SER A 65 -6.46 -5.09 21.91
N SER A 66 -6.82 -6.34 22.24
CA SER A 66 -6.19 -7.15 23.30
C SER A 66 -5.25 -8.25 22.79
N ILE A 67 -5.01 -8.30 21.46
CA ILE A 67 -4.15 -9.29 20.84
C ILE A 67 -2.83 -8.62 20.47
N SER A 68 -1.69 -9.23 20.85
CA SER A 68 -0.39 -8.73 20.43
C SER A 68 -0.28 -8.68 18.89
N PRO A 69 0.20 -7.57 18.30
CA PRO A 69 0.43 -7.48 16.85
C PRO A 69 1.27 -8.63 16.30
N ASN A 70 2.23 -9.13 17.09
CA ASN A 70 3.09 -10.27 16.75
C ASN A 70 2.35 -11.61 16.68
N SER A 71 1.08 -11.67 17.11
CA SER A 71 0.24 -12.85 17.02
C SER A 71 -0.77 -12.79 15.87
N ILE A 72 -0.82 -11.69 15.14
CA ILE A 72 -1.73 -11.52 14.01
C ILE A 72 -1.00 -11.87 12.71
N HIS A 73 -1.51 -12.84 11.98
CA HIS A 73 -0.92 -13.28 10.72
C HIS A 73 -1.40 -12.44 9.53
N VAL A 74 -0.56 -12.32 8.50
CA VAL A 74 -0.86 -11.70 7.21
C VAL A 74 -2.14 -12.28 6.61
N ALA A 75 -2.39 -13.57 6.80
CA ALA A 75 -3.63 -14.25 6.40
C ALA A 75 -4.93 -13.54 6.83
N ASN A 76 -4.87 -12.73 7.88
CA ASN A 76 -6.03 -11.99 8.40
C ASN A 76 -6.21 -10.59 7.77
N THR A 77 -5.29 -10.19 6.89
CA THR A 77 -5.23 -8.84 6.27
C THR A 77 -5.06 -8.90 4.75
N VAL A 78 -5.08 -10.10 4.16
CA VAL A 78 -4.92 -10.27 2.70
C VAL A 78 -6.08 -9.61 1.98
N GLU A 79 -5.75 -8.75 1.04
CA GLU A 79 -6.65 -8.21 0.03
C GLU A 79 -6.61 -9.17 -1.16
N GLU A 80 -7.67 -9.96 -1.35
CA GLU A 80 -7.72 -11.03 -2.36
C GLU A 80 -8.03 -10.49 -3.77
N ASP A 81 -8.51 -9.24 -3.86
CA ASP A 81 -8.75 -8.57 -5.13
C ASP A 81 -7.44 -7.97 -5.65
N PHE A 82 -6.86 -8.62 -6.65
CA PHE A 82 -5.65 -8.20 -7.35
C PHE A 82 -5.76 -8.52 -8.84
N THR A 83 -4.96 -7.84 -9.65
CA THR A 83 -4.96 -8.04 -11.11
C THR A 83 -3.61 -8.52 -11.61
N THR A 84 -3.63 -9.17 -12.78
CA THR A 84 -2.46 -9.78 -13.38
C THR A 84 -2.32 -9.40 -14.85
N VAL A 85 -1.08 -9.36 -15.32
CA VAL A 85 -0.72 -9.14 -16.72
C VAL A 85 0.43 -10.07 -17.12
N TYR A 86 0.70 -10.13 -18.43
CA TYR A 86 1.83 -10.86 -19.01
C TYR A 86 2.91 -9.90 -19.52
N PRO A 87 4.18 -10.33 -19.58
CA PRO A 87 5.33 -9.47 -19.89
C PRO A 87 5.34 -8.91 -21.32
N ASP A 88 4.66 -9.56 -22.25
CA ASP A 88 4.58 -9.20 -23.67
C ASP A 88 3.35 -8.34 -24.02
N GLN A 89 2.53 -8.00 -23.03
CA GLN A 89 1.42 -7.07 -23.23
C GLN A 89 1.93 -5.63 -23.34
N ASP A 90 1.18 -4.81 -24.09
CA ASP A 90 1.44 -3.38 -24.22
C ASP A 90 1.38 -2.68 -22.85
N VAL A 91 2.32 -1.78 -22.62
CA VAL A 91 2.41 -1.03 -21.36
C VAL A 91 1.18 -0.17 -21.07
N GLU A 92 0.44 0.27 -22.09
CA GLU A 92 -0.74 1.11 -21.92
C GLU A 92 -1.87 0.41 -21.14
N ILE A 93 -1.89 -0.94 -21.14
CA ILE A 93 -2.86 -1.68 -20.33
C ILE A 93 -2.72 -1.41 -18.83
N LEU A 94 -1.53 -1.02 -18.38
CA LEU A 94 -1.24 -0.78 -16.97
C LEU A 94 -1.91 0.50 -16.44
N ILE A 95 -2.16 1.50 -17.29
CA ILE A 95 -2.71 2.80 -16.88
C ILE A 95 -4.07 2.64 -16.18
N PRO A 96 -5.11 2.05 -16.81
CA PRO A 96 -6.39 1.84 -16.14
C PRO A 96 -6.32 0.85 -14.98
N LEU A 97 -5.43 -0.14 -15.04
CA LEU A 97 -5.27 -1.10 -13.94
C LEU A 97 -4.68 -0.44 -12.69
N LEU A 98 -3.69 0.45 -12.84
CA LEU A 98 -3.06 1.14 -11.71
C LEU A 98 -3.91 2.31 -11.15
N GLN A 99 -4.98 2.70 -11.83
CA GLN A 99 -6.01 3.57 -11.25
C GLN A 99 -6.87 2.83 -10.21
N THR A 100 -7.04 1.53 -10.37
CA THR A 100 -7.86 0.68 -9.49
C THR A 100 -7.00 -0.06 -8.46
N TYR A 101 -5.87 -0.61 -8.90
CA TYR A 101 -5.00 -1.46 -8.09
C TYR A 101 -3.69 -0.74 -7.79
N LYS A 102 -3.23 -0.78 -6.56
CA LYS A 102 -1.92 -0.20 -6.17
C LYS A 102 -0.74 -0.93 -6.81
N ILE A 103 -0.94 -2.18 -7.21
CA ILE A 103 0.07 -3.08 -7.79
C ILE A 103 -0.59 -4.00 -8.81
N VAL A 104 0.11 -4.21 -9.92
CA VAL A 104 -0.26 -5.21 -10.94
C VAL A 104 0.79 -6.33 -10.91
N VAL A 105 0.33 -7.55 -10.79
CA VAL A 105 1.18 -8.75 -10.72
C VAL A 105 1.52 -9.22 -12.13
N VAL A 106 2.79 -9.56 -12.38
CA VAL A 106 3.22 -10.07 -13.70
C VAL A 106 3.54 -11.56 -13.60
N TYR A 107 2.84 -12.35 -14.41
CA TYR A 107 3.04 -13.78 -14.54
C TYR A 107 3.71 -14.14 -15.88
N ASP A 108 4.49 -15.22 -15.89
CA ASP A 108 4.92 -15.86 -17.11
C ASP A 108 3.82 -16.82 -17.67
N GLU A 109 4.11 -17.47 -18.81
CA GLU A 109 3.20 -18.43 -19.44
C GLU A 109 2.91 -19.66 -18.57
N ASP A 110 3.81 -19.99 -17.65
CA ASP A 110 3.66 -21.09 -16.68
C ASP A 110 2.92 -20.67 -15.40
N HIS A 111 2.33 -19.45 -15.39
CA HIS A 111 1.69 -18.83 -14.22
C HIS A 111 2.61 -18.68 -13.00
N ARG A 112 3.91 -18.46 -13.24
CA ARG A 112 4.86 -18.11 -12.18
C ARG A 112 4.94 -16.60 -12.03
N LEU A 113 5.00 -16.14 -10.79
CA LEU A 113 5.24 -14.74 -10.46
C LEU A 113 6.65 -14.34 -10.91
N ILE A 114 6.76 -13.45 -11.90
CA ILE A 114 8.05 -12.99 -12.43
C ILE A 114 8.30 -11.50 -12.18
N GLY A 115 7.26 -10.72 -11.93
CA GLY A 115 7.38 -9.28 -11.76
C GLY A 115 6.18 -8.64 -11.09
N LYS A 116 6.31 -7.34 -10.88
CA LYS A 116 5.22 -6.44 -10.49
C LYS A 116 5.35 -5.11 -11.22
N VAL A 117 4.24 -4.39 -11.32
CA VAL A 117 4.24 -2.98 -11.75
C VAL A 117 3.45 -2.15 -10.74
N THR A 118 3.97 -1.00 -10.41
CA THR A 118 3.32 0.05 -9.61
C THR A 118 3.29 1.37 -10.39
N ALA A 119 2.55 2.35 -9.92
CA ALA A 119 2.57 3.68 -10.52
C ALA A 119 4.01 4.27 -10.56
N GLU A 120 4.82 4.01 -9.53
CA GLU A 120 6.22 4.44 -9.50
C GLU A 120 7.05 3.86 -10.66
N ASP A 121 6.81 2.59 -11.02
CA ASP A 121 7.52 1.95 -12.13
C ASP A 121 7.17 2.63 -13.46
N LEU A 122 5.91 3.05 -13.66
CA LEU A 122 5.50 3.82 -14.83
C LEU A 122 6.12 5.23 -14.86
N LEU A 123 6.24 5.92 -13.72
CA LEU A 123 6.84 7.25 -13.64
C LEU A 123 8.31 7.28 -14.09
N LYS A 124 9.02 6.15 -14.06
CA LYS A 124 10.40 6.03 -14.56
C LYS A 124 10.47 6.09 -16.08
N VAL A 125 9.39 5.72 -16.75
CA VAL A 125 9.32 5.58 -18.21
C VAL A 125 8.51 6.72 -18.86
N TYR A 126 7.36 7.05 -18.28
CA TYR A 126 6.50 8.12 -18.75
C TYR A 126 6.95 9.48 -18.21
N ARG A 127 6.94 10.48 -19.09
CA ARG A 127 7.16 11.88 -18.72
C ARG A 127 5.81 12.61 -18.77
N PRO A 128 5.12 12.78 -17.63
CA PRO A 128 3.84 13.46 -17.60
C PRO A 128 4.02 14.92 -18.02
N HIS A 129 3.02 15.46 -18.72
CA HIS A 129 2.91 16.86 -19.11
C HIS A 129 1.73 17.49 -18.35
N GLY A 130 1.72 18.81 -18.23
CA GLY A 130 0.66 19.55 -17.54
C GLY A 130 1.15 20.25 -16.28
N THR A 131 0.22 20.90 -15.59
CA THR A 131 0.47 21.63 -14.34
C THR A 131 0.01 20.82 -13.13
N LEU A 132 0.51 21.15 -11.93
CA LEU A 132 0.04 20.52 -10.70
C LEU A 132 -1.45 20.78 -10.45
N GLU A 133 -1.97 21.94 -10.88
CA GLU A 133 -3.39 22.30 -10.76
C GLU A 133 -4.31 21.32 -11.50
N GLU A 134 -3.85 20.75 -12.62
CA GLU A 134 -4.60 19.78 -13.43
C GLU A 134 -4.65 18.37 -12.82
N VAL A 135 -3.70 18.05 -11.92
CA VAL A 135 -3.54 16.68 -11.38
C VAL A 135 -3.67 16.59 -9.86
N MET A 136 -3.68 17.74 -9.14
CA MET A 136 -3.81 17.73 -7.69
C MET A 136 -5.23 17.39 -7.26
N GLU A 137 -5.34 16.74 -6.11
CA GLU A 137 -6.59 16.52 -5.39
C GLU A 137 -6.81 17.64 -4.36
N GLU A 138 -8.06 17.82 -3.92
CA GLU A 138 -8.38 18.73 -2.83
C GLU A 138 -7.72 18.26 -1.53
N ALA A 139 -7.09 19.19 -0.82
CA ALA A 139 -6.37 18.89 0.40
C ALA A 139 -7.32 18.58 1.57
N CYS A 140 -7.19 17.39 2.13
CA CYS A 140 -7.86 17.02 3.37
C CYS A 140 -7.00 17.46 4.55
N THR A 141 -7.56 18.29 5.43
CA THR A 141 -6.86 18.83 6.60
C THR A 141 -7.33 18.21 7.92
N ILE A 142 -6.43 18.18 8.90
CA ILE A 142 -6.71 17.76 10.29
C ILE A 142 -5.87 18.60 11.26
N ASP A 143 -6.42 18.88 12.42
CA ASP A 143 -5.73 19.64 13.46
C ASP A 143 -4.71 18.79 14.24
N THR A 144 -3.61 19.41 14.69
CA THR A 144 -2.56 18.75 15.49
C THR A 144 -3.08 18.14 16.80
N GLU A 145 -4.12 18.69 17.38
CA GLU A 145 -4.72 18.19 18.63
C GLU A 145 -5.62 16.97 18.42
N GLU A 146 -5.91 16.60 17.17
CA GLU A 146 -6.78 15.47 16.87
C GLU A 146 -6.12 14.14 17.25
N ARG A 147 -6.92 13.23 17.82
CA ARG A 147 -6.43 11.94 18.28
C ARG A 147 -6.23 10.96 17.11
N VAL A 148 -5.13 10.20 17.14
CA VAL A 148 -4.79 9.20 16.12
C VAL A 148 -5.94 8.21 15.88
N VAL A 149 -6.72 7.86 16.91
CA VAL A 149 -7.88 6.96 16.76
C VAL A 149 -9.00 7.58 15.92
N HIS A 150 -9.22 8.89 16.02
CA HIS A 150 -10.22 9.59 15.21
C HIS A 150 -9.72 9.81 13.79
N LEU A 151 -8.45 10.17 13.62
CA LEU A 151 -7.80 10.24 12.31
C LEU A 151 -7.94 8.90 11.56
N ARG A 152 -7.60 7.77 12.23
CA ARG A 152 -7.78 6.45 11.64
C ARG A 152 -9.22 6.21 11.19
N ARG A 153 -10.22 6.59 12.02
CA ARG A 153 -11.63 6.43 11.66
C ARG A 153 -11.96 7.21 10.38
N ARG A 154 -11.55 8.49 10.32
CA ARG A 154 -11.73 9.31 9.12
C ARG A 154 -11.06 8.71 7.89
N MET A 155 -9.83 8.19 8.04
CA MET A 155 -9.13 7.51 6.95
C MET A 155 -9.96 6.35 6.36
N ILE A 156 -10.59 5.54 7.23
CA ILE A 156 -11.41 4.40 6.82
C ILE A 156 -12.75 4.84 6.23
N ASP A 157 -13.49 5.68 6.95
CA ASP A 157 -14.86 6.06 6.61
C ASP A 157 -14.89 6.88 5.30
N ASP A 158 -13.89 7.75 5.09
CA ASP A 158 -13.79 8.66 3.95
C ASP A 158 -12.87 8.12 2.83
N ASN A 159 -12.22 6.96 3.04
CA ASN A 159 -11.22 6.36 2.12
C ASN A 159 -10.05 7.33 1.80
N ILE A 160 -9.59 8.09 2.79
CA ILE A 160 -8.51 9.07 2.65
C ILE A 160 -7.25 8.53 3.32
N ILE A 161 -6.16 8.39 2.57
CA ILE A 161 -4.91 7.78 3.03
C ILE A 161 -3.87 8.78 3.53
N ARG A 162 -4.14 10.08 3.40
CA ARG A 162 -3.23 11.16 3.83
C ARG A 162 -3.99 12.42 4.19
N PHE A 163 -3.50 13.13 5.21
CA PHE A 163 -4.03 14.42 5.65
C PHE A 163 -2.89 15.42 5.80
N ILE A 164 -3.18 16.67 5.48
CA ILE A 164 -2.34 17.82 5.84
C ILE A 164 -2.66 18.19 7.28
N VAL A 165 -1.63 18.20 8.12
CA VAL A 165 -1.78 18.57 9.53
C VAL A 165 -1.63 20.07 9.69
N THR A 166 -2.60 20.70 10.37
CA THR A 166 -2.60 22.14 10.60
C THR A 166 -2.57 22.47 12.10
N ASP A 167 -1.96 23.58 12.42
CA ASP A 167 -2.00 24.24 13.73
C ASP A 167 -2.37 25.71 13.50
N GLN A 168 -3.51 26.15 14.04
CA GLN A 168 -4.06 27.51 13.82
C GLN A 168 -4.04 27.91 12.32
N ASP A 169 -4.60 27.05 11.47
CA ASP A 169 -4.67 27.20 10.01
C ASP A 169 -3.31 27.22 9.27
N ARG A 170 -2.20 26.95 9.96
CA ARG A 170 -0.89 26.81 9.34
C ARG A 170 -0.56 25.34 9.11
N VAL A 171 -0.07 25.03 7.92
CA VAL A 171 0.44 23.67 7.62
C VAL A 171 1.70 23.42 8.45
N VAL A 172 1.68 22.37 9.26
CA VAL A 172 2.80 21.95 10.12
C VAL A 172 3.31 20.55 9.78
N GLY A 173 2.58 19.77 8.99
CA GLY A 173 3.02 18.44 8.60
C GLY A 173 2.04 17.71 7.67
N ILE A 174 2.36 16.45 7.42
CA ILE A 174 1.51 15.49 6.72
C ILE A 174 1.46 14.22 7.56
N VAL A 175 0.31 13.58 7.64
CA VAL A 175 0.14 12.27 8.27
C VAL A 175 -0.48 11.30 7.26
N THR A 176 0.07 10.09 7.21
CA THR A 176 -0.33 9.03 6.26
C THR A 176 -0.81 7.78 6.99
N GLU A 177 -1.42 6.85 6.25
CA GLU A 177 -1.77 5.52 6.78
C GLU A 177 -0.58 4.77 7.36
N THR A 178 0.63 5.03 6.83
CA THR A 178 1.87 4.47 7.37
C THR A 178 2.15 4.95 8.78
N ASP A 179 2.03 6.27 9.01
CA ASP A 179 2.28 6.87 10.32
C ASP A 179 1.27 6.34 11.35
N VAL A 180 0.01 6.18 10.93
CA VAL A 180 -1.04 5.60 11.76
C VAL A 180 -0.74 4.12 12.08
N ALA A 181 -0.31 3.32 11.09
CA ALA A 181 0.05 1.92 11.31
C ALA A 181 1.23 1.76 12.28
N VAL A 182 2.26 2.59 12.11
CA VAL A 182 3.43 2.61 13.02
C VAL A 182 3.03 3.05 14.42
N ALA A 183 2.25 4.11 14.56
CA ALA A 183 1.76 4.58 15.85
C ALA A 183 0.93 3.50 16.57
N MET A 184 0.06 2.80 15.86
CA MET A 184 -0.76 1.74 16.44
C MET A 184 0.07 0.53 16.89
N ARG A 185 1.15 0.19 16.19
CA ARG A 185 2.09 -0.82 16.65
C ARG A 185 2.76 -0.39 17.97
N ASN A 186 3.33 0.79 17.98
CA ASN A 186 4.13 1.30 19.11
C ASN A 186 3.28 1.53 20.37
N PHE A 187 2.05 2.06 20.24
CA PHE A 187 1.17 2.27 21.38
C PHE A 187 0.61 0.98 21.99
N ARG A 188 0.63 -0.15 21.24
CA ARG A 188 0.23 -1.45 21.77
C ARG A 188 1.35 -2.18 22.50
N GLU A 189 2.59 -1.94 22.11
CA GLU A 189 3.75 -2.51 22.80
C GLU A 189 3.93 -1.93 24.22
N VAL A 190 3.39 -0.73 24.49
CA VAL A 190 3.47 -0.05 25.80
C VAL A 190 2.37 -0.52 26.79
N VAL A 191 1.34 -1.20 26.32
CA VAL A 191 0.23 -1.69 27.17
C VAL A 191 0.43 -3.14 27.62
N ASP A 192 1.40 -3.84 27.05
CA ASP A 192 1.74 -5.26 27.37
C ASP A 192 2.88 -5.37 28.43
N ASP A 193 3.36 -4.27 29.02
CA ASP A 193 4.23 -4.16 30.19
C ASP A 193 3.35 -3.84 31.44
#